data_77954445009130012690dd48126edaec
#
_entry.id   77954445009130012690dd48126edaec
#
_cell.length_a   1.000
_cell.length_b   1.000
_cell.length_c   1.000
_cell.angle_alpha   90.00
_cell.angle_beta   90.00
_cell.angle_gamma   90.00
#
_symmetry.space_group_name_H-M   'P 1'
#
loop_
_entity.id
_entity.type
_entity.pdbx_description
1 polymer ?
#
loop_
_entity_poly.entity_id
_entity_poly.type
_entity_poly.pdbx_seq_one_letter_code
_entity_poly.pdbx_strand_id
1 'polypeptide(L)'
;MLKPGQKVPDLDLPLTIDARYELSKQNPDRFTLIVFYRGKHCPICKQYLTKLGKRLRDFADRGVNVVSVSMDDKERACIIDSDWETGDVPLAYDMSEEKAREWGLFISTKREGSDEPDTFSEPAVFLVRPDRTLYFSSVQNAPFARPHFEDLLEAIDIIVDKDYPARGTAT
;
A
#
# COMPACT_ATOMS: atom_id res chain seq x y z
N MET A 1 7.40 15.24 2.85
CA MET A 1 6.56 14.21 3.52
C MET A 1 5.11 14.62 3.39
N LEU A 2 4.25 13.71 2.93
CA LEU A 2 2.80 13.96 2.84
C LEU A 2 2.21 14.16 4.24
N LYS A 3 1.32 15.15 4.38
CA LYS A 3 0.63 15.42 5.65
C LYS A 3 -0.84 15.02 5.55
N PRO A 4 -1.44 14.51 6.65
CA PRO A 4 -2.88 14.28 6.71
C PRO A 4 -3.67 15.54 6.32
N GLY A 5 -4.78 15.34 5.60
CA GLY A 5 -5.58 16.43 5.03
C GLY A 5 -5.11 16.96 3.67
N GLN A 6 -3.90 16.63 3.24
CA GLN A 6 -3.41 17.01 1.91
C GLN A 6 -3.80 15.97 0.85
N LYS A 7 -3.93 16.42 -0.40
CA LYS A 7 -4.11 15.52 -1.54
C LYS A 7 -2.87 14.65 -1.71
N VAL A 8 -3.08 13.35 -1.90
CA VAL A 8 -1.99 12.43 -2.24
C VAL A 8 -1.67 12.49 -3.74
N PRO A 9 -0.44 12.12 -4.16
CA PRO A 9 -0.12 11.92 -5.56
C PRO A 9 -1.03 10.86 -6.19
N ASP A 10 -1.26 10.94 -7.50
CA ASP A 10 -1.99 9.89 -8.20
C ASP A 10 -1.13 8.64 -8.38
N LEU A 11 -1.79 7.51 -8.54
CA LEU A 11 -1.22 6.24 -8.95
C LEU A 11 -1.95 5.78 -10.20
N ASP A 12 -1.21 5.58 -11.27
CA ASP A 12 -1.68 4.98 -12.52
C ASP A 12 -0.67 3.89 -12.90
N LEU A 13 -0.98 2.65 -12.51
CA LEU A 13 -0.06 1.52 -12.57
C LEU A 13 -0.74 0.28 -13.17
N PRO A 14 0.04 -0.58 -13.87
CA PRO A 14 -0.48 -1.87 -14.30
C PRO A 14 -0.73 -2.81 -13.12
N LEU A 15 -1.73 -3.66 -13.26
CA LEU A 15 -2.02 -4.77 -12.35
C LEU A 15 -1.62 -6.11 -12.98
N THR A 16 -1.30 -7.10 -12.16
CA THR A 16 -0.97 -8.46 -12.62
C THR A 16 -2.13 -9.16 -13.33
N ILE A 17 -3.35 -8.70 -13.12
CA ILE A 17 -4.58 -9.24 -13.75
C ILE A 17 -4.90 -8.63 -15.12
N ASP A 18 -3.93 -8.11 -15.82
CA ASP A 18 -4.09 -7.52 -17.15
C ASP A 18 -5.07 -6.33 -17.19
N ALA A 19 -5.01 -5.49 -16.18
CA ALA A 19 -5.80 -4.26 -16.00
C ALA A 19 -4.89 -3.13 -15.48
N ARG A 20 -5.45 -1.92 -15.38
CA ARG A 20 -4.76 -0.78 -14.75
C ARG A 20 -5.44 -0.37 -13.46
N TYR A 21 -4.64 0.05 -12.51
CA TYR A 21 -5.11 0.71 -11.29
C TYR A 21 -4.89 2.21 -11.41
N GLU A 22 -5.96 2.98 -11.34
CA GLU A 22 -5.92 4.44 -11.34
C GLU A 22 -6.59 4.93 -10.05
N LEU A 23 -5.80 5.50 -9.13
CA LEU A 23 -6.31 5.97 -7.84
C LEU A 23 -7.40 7.04 -8.03
N SER A 24 -7.23 7.92 -9.03
CA SER A 24 -8.20 8.98 -9.33
C SER A 24 -9.57 8.46 -9.76
N LYS A 25 -9.66 7.22 -10.20
CA LYS A 25 -10.91 6.55 -10.62
C LYS A 25 -11.52 5.67 -9.52
N GLN A 26 -10.89 5.57 -8.37
CA GLN A 26 -11.42 4.80 -7.26
C GLN A 26 -12.51 5.58 -6.53
N ASN A 27 -13.61 4.90 -6.21
CA ASN A 27 -14.74 5.44 -5.47
C ASN A 27 -15.07 4.55 -4.26
N PRO A 28 -14.18 4.43 -3.28
CA PRO A 28 -14.48 3.71 -2.05
C PRO A 28 -15.56 4.46 -1.26
N ASP A 29 -16.36 3.73 -0.49
CA ASP A 29 -17.35 4.37 0.39
C ASP A 29 -16.65 5.18 1.50
N ARG A 30 -15.50 4.70 1.97
CA ARG A 30 -14.78 5.32 3.11
C ARG A 30 -13.32 5.60 2.85
N PHE A 31 -12.53 4.57 2.49
CA PHE A 31 -11.10 4.71 2.25
C PHE A 31 -10.61 3.82 1.12
N THR A 32 -9.47 4.21 0.55
CA THR A 32 -8.55 3.30 -0.14
C THR A 32 -7.39 3.00 0.80
N LEU A 33 -7.16 1.71 1.08
CA LEU A 33 -5.97 1.23 1.76
C LEU A 33 -4.89 0.92 0.72
N ILE A 34 -3.79 1.65 0.77
CA ILE A 34 -2.65 1.44 -0.11
C ILE A 34 -1.51 0.85 0.70
N VAL A 35 -1.05 -0.33 0.29
CA VAL A 35 0.05 -1.04 0.94
C VAL A 35 1.26 -1.08 0.01
N PHE A 36 2.24 -0.23 0.27
CA PHE A 36 3.52 -0.28 -0.43
C PHE A 36 4.40 -1.35 0.19
N TYR A 37 5.09 -2.13 -0.63
CA TYR A 37 5.97 -3.20 -0.17
C TYR A 37 7.25 -3.27 -1.00
N ARG A 38 8.27 -3.94 -0.47
CA ARG A 38 9.62 -3.97 -1.05
C ARG A 38 9.67 -4.73 -2.39
N GLY A 39 8.91 -5.80 -2.50
CA GLY A 39 8.86 -6.63 -3.70
C GLY A 39 9.11 -8.13 -3.43
N LYS A 40 9.28 -8.87 -4.50
CA LYS A 40 9.44 -10.34 -4.52
C LYS A 40 10.56 -10.86 -3.60
N HIS A 41 11.63 -10.11 -3.46
CA HIS A 41 12.80 -10.48 -2.65
C HIS A 41 12.56 -10.45 -1.13
N CYS A 42 11.39 -10.02 -0.68
CA CYS A 42 11.11 -9.75 0.73
C CYS A 42 10.17 -10.81 1.34
N PRO A 43 10.68 -11.79 2.11
CA PRO A 43 9.85 -12.83 2.73
C PRO A 43 8.89 -12.28 3.78
N ILE A 44 9.26 -11.19 4.48
CA ILE A 44 8.38 -10.52 5.45
C ILE A 44 7.21 -9.84 4.72
N CYS A 45 7.44 -9.29 3.53
CA CYS A 45 6.39 -8.75 2.67
C CYS A 45 5.44 -9.84 2.21
N LYS A 46 5.95 -11.03 1.86
CA LYS A 46 5.13 -12.19 1.53
C LYS A 46 4.15 -12.52 2.66
N GLN A 47 4.64 -12.62 3.88
CA GLN A 47 3.81 -12.89 5.05
C GLN A 47 2.77 -11.78 5.27
N TYR A 48 3.17 -10.53 5.09
CA TYR A 48 2.28 -9.37 5.28
C TYR A 48 1.15 -9.34 4.25
N LEU A 49 1.46 -9.54 2.96
CA LEU A 49 0.44 -9.60 1.90
C LEU A 49 -0.45 -10.84 2.00
N THR A 50 0.07 -11.98 2.46
CA THR A 50 -0.74 -13.16 2.76
C THR A 50 -1.76 -12.87 3.85
N LYS A 51 -1.38 -12.16 4.92
CA LYS A 51 -2.31 -11.71 5.96
C LYS A 51 -3.35 -10.73 5.41
N LEU A 52 -2.93 -9.80 4.55
CA LEU A 52 -3.84 -8.86 3.88
C LEU A 52 -4.91 -9.60 3.06
N GLY A 53 -4.49 -10.60 2.29
CA GLY A 53 -5.41 -11.42 1.49
C GLY A 53 -6.53 -12.06 2.31
N LYS A 54 -6.22 -12.49 3.52
CA LYS A 54 -7.21 -13.08 4.46
C LYS A 54 -8.17 -12.05 5.05
N ARG A 55 -7.86 -10.77 4.94
CA ARG A 55 -8.65 -9.65 5.50
C ARG A 55 -9.35 -8.78 4.46
N LEU A 56 -9.20 -9.08 3.18
CA LEU A 56 -9.80 -8.26 2.11
C LEU A 56 -11.29 -8.06 2.30
N ARG A 57 -12.02 -9.11 2.66
CA ARG A 57 -13.46 -9.02 2.89
C ARG A 57 -13.78 -8.12 4.08
N ASP A 58 -13.01 -8.21 5.16
CA ASP A 58 -13.20 -7.36 6.34
C ASP A 58 -13.04 -5.88 6.01
N PHE A 59 -12.09 -5.53 5.14
CA PHE A 59 -11.93 -4.17 4.62
C PHE A 59 -13.09 -3.78 3.70
N ALA A 60 -13.47 -4.65 2.76
CA ALA A 60 -14.59 -4.39 1.85
C ALA A 60 -15.91 -4.18 2.61
N ASP A 61 -16.19 -4.96 3.64
CA ASP A 61 -17.37 -4.82 4.50
C ASP A 61 -17.42 -3.47 5.23
N ARG A 62 -16.27 -2.80 5.37
CA ARG A 62 -16.12 -1.45 5.94
C ARG A 62 -16.05 -0.33 4.90
N GLY A 63 -16.32 -0.65 3.63
CA GLY A 63 -16.25 0.35 2.54
C GLY A 63 -14.82 0.77 2.18
N VAL A 64 -13.84 -0.12 2.37
CA VAL A 64 -12.42 0.13 2.08
C VAL A 64 -11.98 -0.68 0.88
N ASN A 65 -11.50 0.00 -0.17
CA ASN A 65 -10.82 -0.63 -1.30
C ASN A 65 -9.35 -0.84 -0.93
N VAL A 66 -8.75 -1.91 -1.44
CA VAL A 66 -7.35 -2.27 -1.15
C VAL A 66 -6.54 -2.36 -2.43
N VAL A 67 -5.31 -1.87 -2.41
CA VAL A 67 -4.30 -2.10 -3.44
C VAL A 67 -2.93 -2.25 -2.79
N SER A 68 -2.12 -3.17 -3.30
CA SER A 68 -0.70 -3.28 -2.96
C SER A 68 0.16 -2.80 -4.13
N VAL A 69 1.28 -2.16 -3.83
CA VAL A 69 2.11 -1.47 -4.83
C VAL A 69 3.58 -1.77 -4.58
N SER A 70 4.33 -2.11 -5.61
CA SER A 70 5.79 -2.23 -5.57
C SER A 70 6.46 -1.59 -6.77
N MET A 71 7.78 -1.43 -6.69
CA MET A 71 8.64 -1.04 -7.80
C MET A 71 9.07 -2.25 -8.65
N ASP A 72 8.64 -3.46 -8.31
CA ASP A 72 8.92 -4.65 -9.11
C ASP A 72 8.43 -4.50 -10.54
N ASP A 73 9.18 -5.08 -11.48
CA ASP A 73 8.74 -5.21 -12.86
C ASP A 73 7.62 -6.27 -13.01
N LYS A 74 7.08 -6.38 -14.21
CA LYS A 74 6.00 -7.33 -14.52
C LYS A 74 6.37 -8.77 -14.18
N GLU A 75 7.59 -9.20 -14.53
CA GLU A 75 8.04 -10.58 -14.30
C GLU A 75 8.02 -10.92 -12.82
N ARG A 76 8.62 -10.08 -11.99
CA ARG A 76 8.66 -10.27 -10.53
C ARG A 76 7.27 -10.21 -9.91
N ALA A 77 6.43 -9.27 -10.34
CA ALA A 77 5.06 -9.14 -9.86
C ALA A 77 4.18 -10.34 -10.22
N CYS A 78 4.31 -10.87 -11.43
CA CYS A 78 3.58 -12.07 -11.83
C CYS A 78 4.02 -13.32 -11.06
N ILE A 79 5.29 -13.41 -10.65
CA ILE A 79 5.75 -14.48 -9.76
C ILE A 79 5.10 -14.35 -8.37
N ILE A 80 4.97 -13.13 -7.85
CA ILE A 80 4.24 -12.89 -6.59
C ILE A 80 2.80 -13.38 -6.71
N ASP A 81 2.13 -13.02 -7.79
CA ASP A 81 0.73 -13.39 -8.03
C ASP A 81 0.53 -14.92 -8.10
N SER A 82 1.47 -15.65 -8.72
CA SER A 82 1.41 -17.11 -8.84
C SER A 82 1.84 -17.86 -7.58
N ASP A 83 2.86 -17.35 -6.86
CA ASP A 83 3.58 -18.12 -5.85
C ASP A 83 3.29 -17.69 -4.41
N TRP A 84 2.78 -16.47 -4.21
CA TRP A 84 2.38 -16.00 -2.90
C TRP A 84 0.89 -16.24 -2.69
N GLU A 85 0.51 -16.65 -1.50
CA GLU A 85 -0.89 -16.85 -1.12
C GLU A 85 -1.55 -15.50 -0.76
N THR A 86 -1.60 -14.58 -1.71
CA THR A 86 -2.15 -13.22 -1.51
C THR A 86 -3.65 -13.14 -1.75
N GLY A 87 -4.27 -14.24 -2.18
CA GLY A 87 -5.70 -14.23 -2.53
C GLY A 87 -6.01 -13.22 -3.64
N ASP A 88 -7.06 -12.45 -3.46
CA ASP A 88 -7.52 -11.46 -4.44
C ASP A 88 -6.94 -10.05 -4.22
N VAL A 89 -5.82 -9.92 -3.49
CA VAL A 89 -5.15 -8.61 -3.30
C VAL A 89 -4.71 -8.08 -4.66
N PRO A 90 -5.19 -6.89 -5.10
CA PRO A 90 -4.68 -6.28 -6.32
C PRO A 90 -3.18 -5.96 -6.19
N LEU A 91 -2.38 -6.44 -7.15
CA LEU A 91 -0.94 -6.29 -7.19
C LEU A 91 -0.57 -5.31 -8.30
N ALA A 92 -0.34 -4.05 -7.95
CA ALA A 92 0.17 -3.03 -8.86
C ALA A 92 1.70 -3.06 -8.86
N TYR A 93 2.31 -2.90 -10.03
CA TYR A 93 3.75 -3.00 -10.24
C TYR A 93 4.27 -1.85 -11.12
N ASP A 94 5.57 -1.84 -11.41
CA ASP A 94 6.25 -0.80 -12.21
C ASP A 94 6.12 0.63 -11.63
N MET A 95 5.97 0.77 -10.31
CA MET A 95 6.07 2.10 -9.71
C MET A 95 7.48 2.65 -9.89
N SER A 96 7.60 3.83 -10.48
CA SER A 96 8.89 4.50 -10.64
C SER A 96 9.44 4.98 -9.29
N GLU A 97 10.78 5.12 -9.20
CA GLU A 97 11.43 5.70 -8.02
C GLU A 97 10.94 7.14 -7.77
N GLU A 98 10.75 7.93 -8.83
CA GLU A 98 10.19 9.28 -8.73
C GLU A 98 8.82 9.26 -8.05
N LYS A 99 7.93 8.38 -8.49
CA LYS A 99 6.60 8.21 -7.88
C LYS A 99 6.69 7.76 -6.43
N ALA A 100 7.57 6.83 -6.10
CA ALA A 100 7.80 6.41 -4.73
C ALA A 100 8.25 7.58 -3.84
N ARG A 101 9.14 8.43 -4.34
CA ARG A 101 9.58 9.65 -3.63
C ARG A 101 8.48 10.69 -3.48
N GLU A 102 7.60 10.86 -4.49
CA GLU A 102 6.41 11.72 -4.36
C GLU A 102 5.51 11.28 -3.20
N TRP A 103 5.36 9.97 -2.99
CA TRP A 103 4.63 9.39 -1.87
C TRP A 103 5.38 9.47 -0.53
N GLY A 104 6.62 9.95 -0.54
CA GLY A 104 7.45 10.09 0.65
C GLY A 104 8.02 8.77 1.16
N LEU A 105 8.12 7.76 0.30
CA LEU A 105 8.69 6.47 0.65
C LEU A 105 10.22 6.55 0.76
N PHE A 106 10.79 5.79 1.68
CA PHE A 106 12.21 5.54 1.71
C PHE A 106 12.62 4.62 0.56
N ILE A 107 13.78 4.90 -0.04
CA ILE A 107 14.35 4.09 -1.12
C ILE A 107 15.63 3.43 -0.60
N SER A 108 15.72 2.14 -0.79
CA SER A 108 16.91 1.35 -0.47
C SER A 108 17.61 0.89 -1.74
N THR A 109 18.90 0.68 -1.64
CA THR A 109 19.75 0.11 -2.69
C THR A 109 20.05 -1.35 -2.38
N LYS A 110 20.34 -2.09 -3.43
CA LYS A 110 20.71 -3.50 -3.36
C LYS A 110 21.88 -3.75 -2.39
N ARG A 111 21.70 -4.71 -1.51
CA ARG A 111 22.82 -5.24 -0.71
C ARG A 111 23.68 -6.20 -1.54
N GLU A 112 24.98 -6.16 -1.32
CA GLU A 112 25.90 -7.08 -1.97
C GLU A 112 25.50 -8.55 -1.73
N GLY A 113 25.50 -9.37 -2.78
CA GLY A 113 25.18 -10.79 -2.71
C GLY A 113 23.68 -11.13 -2.53
N SER A 114 22.79 -10.13 -2.54
CA SER A 114 21.34 -10.35 -2.47
C SER A 114 20.69 -10.47 -3.84
N ASP A 115 19.43 -10.94 -3.89
CA ASP A 115 18.58 -10.93 -5.08
C ASP A 115 17.68 -9.70 -5.16
N GLU A 116 17.96 -8.69 -4.35
CA GLU A 116 17.27 -7.40 -4.37
C GLU A 116 17.45 -6.69 -5.71
N PRO A 117 16.45 -5.91 -6.19
CA PRO A 117 16.66 -4.98 -7.30
C PRO A 117 17.68 -3.90 -6.94
N ASP A 118 18.22 -3.22 -7.94
CA ASP A 118 19.20 -2.14 -7.72
C ASP A 118 18.65 -1.05 -6.79
N THR A 119 17.37 -0.70 -6.95
CA THR A 119 16.63 0.18 -6.05
C THR A 119 15.21 -0.36 -5.82
N PHE A 120 14.67 -0.11 -4.64
CA PHE A 120 13.29 -0.47 -4.29
C PHE A 120 12.78 0.43 -3.16
N SER A 121 11.45 0.58 -3.07
CA SER A 121 10.85 1.32 -1.96
C SER A 121 10.77 0.46 -0.69
N GLU A 122 10.96 1.09 0.44
CA GLU A 122 10.65 0.50 1.73
C GLU A 122 9.13 0.56 1.99
N PRO A 123 8.60 -0.24 2.93
CA PRO A 123 7.16 -0.38 3.10
C PRO A 123 6.47 0.86 3.65
N ALA A 124 5.21 1.00 3.30
CA ALA A 124 4.32 2.00 3.89
C ALA A 124 2.86 1.56 3.79
N VAL A 125 2.04 2.11 4.66
CA VAL A 125 0.58 1.92 4.66
C VAL A 125 -0.09 3.28 4.69
N PHE A 126 -1.03 3.50 3.78
CA PHE A 126 -1.80 4.75 3.69
C PHE A 126 -3.29 4.46 3.70
N LEU A 127 -4.07 5.24 4.45
CA LEU A 127 -5.51 5.34 4.30
C LEU A 127 -5.84 6.66 3.63
N VAL A 128 -6.46 6.58 2.47
CA VAL A 128 -6.79 7.73 1.61
C VAL A 128 -8.31 7.84 1.50
N ARG A 129 -8.85 9.05 1.72
CA ARG A 129 -10.29 9.31 1.59
C ARG A 129 -10.75 9.27 0.12
N PRO A 130 -12.07 9.15 -0.14
CA PRO A 130 -12.61 9.19 -1.50
C PRO A 130 -12.23 10.45 -2.27
N ASP A 131 -12.09 11.58 -1.60
CA ASP A 131 -11.64 12.84 -2.19
C ASP A 131 -10.12 12.90 -2.43
N ARG A 132 -9.40 11.80 -2.20
CA ARG A 132 -7.94 11.66 -2.31
C ARG A 132 -7.14 12.46 -1.30
N THR A 133 -7.72 12.86 -0.19
CA THR A 133 -6.95 13.42 0.93
C THR A 133 -6.41 12.30 1.83
N LEU A 134 -5.18 12.49 2.30
CA LEU A 134 -4.55 11.57 3.24
C LEU A 134 -5.26 11.61 4.59
N TYR A 135 -5.66 10.46 5.10
CA TYR A 135 -6.17 10.33 6.46
C TYR A 135 -5.10 9.84 7.44
N PHE A 136 -4.44 8.75 7.09
CA PHE A 136 -3.42 8.09 7.92
C PHE A 136 -2.26 7.59 7.07
N SER A 137 -1.05 7.65 7.62
CA SER A 137 0.13 7.03 7.02
C SER A 137 1.04 6.44 8.09
N SER A 138 1.64 5.31 7.73
CA SER A 138 2.73 4.68 8.47
C SER A 138 3.83 4.34 7.46
N VAL A 139 4.93 5.07 7.48
CA VAL A 139 6.05 4.93 6.55
C VAL A 139 7.22 4.30 7.27
N GLN A 140 7.73 3.20 6.74
CA GLN A 140 8.80 2.41 7.36
C GLN A 140 10.10 2.58 6.57
N ASN A 141 11.23 2.49 7.26
CA ASN A 141 12.56 2.44 6.65
C ASN A 141 13.18 1.03 6.67
N ALA A 142 12.37 0.03 6.98
CA ALA A 142 12.76 -1.37 7.11
C ALA A 142 11.54 -2.27 6.91
N PRO A 143 11.71 -3.58 6.62
CA PRO A 143 10.58 -4.47 6.40
C PRO A 143 9.77 -4.80 7.67
N PHE A 144 10.25 -4.41 8.84
CA PHE A 144 9.71 -4.75 10.15
C PHE A 144 8.69 -3.72 10.67
N ALA A 145 8.02 -4.07 11.77
CA ALA A 145 7.23 -3.15 12.59
C ALA A 145 6.13 -2.40 11.80
N ARG A 146 5.47 -3.09 10.89
CA ARG A 146 4.33 -2.54 10.16
C ARG A 146 3.06 -2.62 11.00
N PRO A 147 2.05 -1.73 10.77
CA PRO A 147 0.75 -1.85 11.39
C PRO A 147 0.13 -3.22 11.14
N HIS A 148 -0.44 -3.84 12.16
CA HIS A 148 -1.27 -5.04 11.98
C HIS A 148 -2.59 -4.66 11.30
N PHE A 149 -3.11 -5.53 10.42
CA PHE A 149 -4.38 -5.25 9.75
C PHE A 149 -5.57 -5.26 10.71
N GLU A 150 -5.50 -6.04 11.77
CA GLU A 150 -6.47 -6.03 12.87
C GLU A 150 -6.58 -4.64 13.52
N ASP A 151 -5.44 -4.01 13.82
CA ASP A 151 -5.40 -2.67 14.41
C ASP A 151 -5.98 -1.61 13.46
N LEU A 152 -5.72 -1.75 12.15
CA LEU A 152 -6.30 -0.88 11.12
C LEU A 152 -7.82 -1.05 11.01
N LEU A 153 -8.32 -2.28 11.07
CA LEU A 153 -9.76 -2.57 11.04
C LEU A 153 -10.47 -1.98 12.26
N GLU A 154 -9.92 -2.16 13.45
CA GLU A 154 -10.43 -1.55 14.68
C GLU A 154 -10.39 -0.02 14.61
N ALA A 155 -9.30 0.54 14.09
CA ALA A 155 -9.18 1.98 13.91
C ALA A 155 -10.25 2.52 12.95
N ILE A 156 -10.50 1.83 11.83
CA ILE A 156 -11.56 2.21 10.88
C ILE A 156 -12.93 2.20 11.55
N ASP A 157 -13.24 1.19 12.35
CA ASP A 157 -14.49 1.11 13.09
C ASP A 157 -14.66 2.32 14.05
N ILE A 158 -13.62 2.68 14.78
CA ILE A 158 -13.62 3.84 15.69
C ILE A 158 -13.77 5.16 14.90
N ILE A 159 -13.04 5.29 13.78
CA ILE A 159 -13.10 6.48 12.93
C ILE A 159 -14.53 6.71 12.42
N VAL A 160 -15.17 5.64 11.98
CA VAL A 160 -16.55 5.70 11.45
C VAL A 160 -17.55 5.98 12.55
N ASP A 161 -17.47 5.25 13.68
CA ASP A 161 -18.41 5.40 14.80
C ASP A 161 -18.37 6.81 15.43
N LYS A 162 -17.18 7.39 15.54
CA LYS A 162 -16.97 8.69 16.22
C LYS A 162 -16.80 9.86 15.27
N ASP A 163 -16.88 9.65 13.96
CA ASP A 163 -16.52 10.67 12.96
C ASP A 163 -15.16 11.34 13.29
N TYR A 164 -14.17 10.48 13.62
CA TYR A 164 -12.89 10.95 14.13
C TYR A 164 -12.10 11.68 13.03
N PRO A 165 -11.68 12.93 13.26
CA PRO A 165 -10.99 13.71 12.23
C PRO A 165 -9.57 13.21 11.97
N ALA A 166 -9.04 13.47 10.77
CA ALA A 166 -7.61 13.31 10.52
C ALA A 166 -6.79 14.18 11.48
N ARG A 167 -5.72 13.61 12.01
CA ARG A 167 -4.83 14.32 12.96
C ARG A 167 -3.47 14.58 12.30
N GLY A 168 -2.66 15.44 12.89
CA GLY A 168 -1.36 15.81 12.32
C GLY A 168 -1.47 16.84 11.17
N THR A 169 -2.54 17.60 11.13
CA THR A 169 -2.84 18.59 10.09
C THR A 169 -2.26 19.98 10.36
N ALA A 170 -1.72 20.22 11.54
CA ALA A 170 -1.13 21.52 11.90
C ALA A 170 0.08 21.84 11.03
N THR A 171 0.20 23.10 10.61
CA THR A 171 1.29 23.64 9.78
C THR A 171 2.34 24.33 10.63
#